data_5b623e71693ff8f8f15125ceb35b40d2
#
_entry.id   5b623e71693ff8f8f15125ceb35b40d2
#
_cell.length_a   1.000
_cell.length_b   1.000
_cell.length_c   1.000
_cell.angle_alpha   90.00
_cell.angle_beta   90.00
_cell.angle_gamma   90.00
#
_symmetry.space_group_name_H-M   'P 1'
#
loop_
_entity.id
_entity.type
_entity.pdbx_description
1 polymer ?
#
loop_
_entity_poly.entity_id
_entity_poly.type
_entity_poly.pdbx_seq_one_letter_code
_entity_poly.pdbx_strand_id
1 'polypeptide(L)'
;LAAQTGVKVIATNDVHFLRAEDGTVHDRLICLTTNANVDDPNRLHYTQQEYLKSREEMEELFGDHPEVLDNTLEVASKVEAYKIERAPVLPKYKIDPEFLAGIDAHLEKYKEVIDAGRVDGRGPDFFNSVAYLCQLTYEGAHRRYGETLNEEQESRIDFELKTISKMGFPDYFLIVQDYIMASRKMGYLVGPGRGSAAGSVVAYCLGITN
;
A
#
# COMPACT_ATOMS: atom_id res chain seq x y z
N LEU A 1 -32.66 11.79 18.79
CA LEU A 1 -31.42 11.23 19.36
C LEU A 1 -30.46 12.36 19.71
N ALA A 2 -30.13 13.29 18.77
CA ALA A 2 -29.23 14.40 19.01
C ALA A 2 -29.68 15.28 20.20
N ALA A 3 -30.98 15.63 20.26
CA ALA A 3 -31.54 16.40 21.38
C ALA A 3 -31.42 15.68 22.74
N GLN A 4 -31.42 14.35 22.74
CA GLN A 4 -31.26 13.52 23.98
C GLN A 4 -29.82 13.44 24.44
N THR A 5 -28.86 13.49 23.50
CA THR A 5 -27.43 13.31 23.78
C THR A 5 -26.67 14.66 23.85
N GLY A 6 -27.29 15.76 23.45
CA GLY A 6 -26.65 17.07 23.36
C GLY A 6 -25.61 17.20 22.23
N VAL A 7 -25.58 16.25 21.30
CA VAL A 7 -24.65 16.25 20.18
C VAL A 7 -25.21 17.13 19.05
N LYS A 8 -24.36 17.98 18.47
CA LYS A 8 -24.72 18.80 17.31
C LYS A 8 -24.84 17.95 16.06
N VAL A 9 -25.80 18.31 15.21
CA VAL A 9 -26.07 17.65 13.93
C VAL A 9 -25.49 18.51 12.81
N ILE A 10 -24.97 17.86 11.77
CA ILE A 10 -24.53 18.52 10.54
C ILE A 10 -25.35 17.96 9.35
N ALA A 11 -25.56 18.76 8.33
CA ALA A 11 -26.12 18.32 7.06
C ALA A 11 -25.01 17.92 6.09
N THR A 12 -25.15 16.76 5.45
CA THR A 12 -24.26 16.29 4.39
C THR A 12 -25.10 15.79 3.21
N ASN A 13 -24.52 15.77 2.02
CA ASN A 13 -25.25 15.39 0.80
C ASN A 13 -24.73 14.09 0.16
N ASP A 14 -23.85 13.35 0.81
CA ASP A 14 -23.29 12.09 0.28
C ASP A 14 -22.80 12.21 -1.18
N VAL A 15 -21.99 13.23 -1.47
CA VAL A 15 -21.59 13.62 -2.83
C VAL A 15 -20.81 12.52 -3.52
N HIS A 16 -21.31 12.05 -4.68
CA HIS A 16 -20.68 11.04 -5.53
C HIS A 16 -20.22 11.57 -6.88
N PHE A 17 -20.80 12.70 -7.33
CA PHE A 17 -20.48 13.34 -8.60
C PHE A 17 -20.64 14.86 -8.50
N LEU A 18 -20.13 15.61 -9.51
CA LEU A 18 -20.03 17.06 -9.41
C LEU A 18 -21.30 17.78 -9.80
N ARG A 19 -21.97 17.36 -10.88
CA ARG A 19 -23.12 18.08 -11.48
C ARG A 19 -24.33 17.19 -11.49
N ALA A 20 -25.52 17.79 -11.43
CA ALA A 20 -26.78 17.07 -11.46
C ALA A 20 -26.93 16.17 -12.70
N GLU A 21 -26.47 16.64 -13.87
CA GLU A 21 -26.50 15.89 -15.12
C GLU A 21 -25.60 14.64 -15.11
N ASP A 22 -24.59 14.58 -14.24
CA ASP A 22 -23.68 13.44 -14.12
C ASP A 22 -24.35 12.21 -13.47
N GLY A 23 -25.52 12.38 -12.85
CA GLY A 23 -26.25 11.31 -12.18
C GLY A 23 -26.55 10.12 -13.09
N THR A 24 -26.89 10.37 -14.35
CA THR A 24 -27.12 9.30 -15.34
C THR A 24 -25.85 8.53 -15.68
N VAL A 25 -24.72 9.20 -15.75
CA VAL A 25 -23.41 8.57 -16.00
C VAL A 25 -23.01 7.74 -14.80
N HIS A 26 -23.17 8.28 -13.59
CA HIS A 26 -22.91 7.57 -12.34
C HIS A 26 -23.74 6.29 -12.21
N ASP A 27 -25.04 6.35 -12.54
CA ASP A 27 -25.92 5.18 -12.54
C ASP A 27 -25.44 4.06 -13.47
N ARG A 28 -24.91 4.40 -14.66
CA ARG A 28 -24.31 3.44 -15.58
C ARG A 28 -23.00 2.85 -15.07
N LEU A 29 -22.17 3.65 -14.39
CA LEU A 29 -20.93 3.17 -13.75
C LEU A 29 -21.23 2.18 -12.63
N ILE A 30 -22.32 2.39 -11.87
CA ILE A 30 -22.76 1.41 -10.86
C ILE A 30 -23.13 0.08 -11.53
N CYS A 31 -23.88 0.11 -12.64
CA CYS A 31 -24.18 -1.12 -13.37
C CYS A 31 -22.92 -1.86 -13.80
N LEU A 32 -21.92 -1.14 -14.30
CA LEU A 32 -20.64 -1.74 -14.71
C LEU A 32 -19.91 -2.38 -13.54
N THR A 33 -19.82 -1.70 -12.39
CA THR A 33 -19.09 -2.19 -11.21
C THR A 33 -19.81 -3.33 -10.49
N THR A 34 -21.14 -3.37 -10.55
CA THR A 34 -21.97 -4.42 -9.93
C THR A 34 -22.33 -5.55 -10.90
N ASN A 35 -21.90 -5.46 -12.17
CA ASN A 35 -22.24 -6.39 -13.23
C ASN A 35 -23.76 -6.57 -13.41
N ALA A 36 -24.50 -5.46 -13.30
CA ALA A 36 -25.95 -5.42 -13.45
C ALA A 36 -26.37 -4.82 -14.81
N ASN A 37 -27.52 -5.22 -15.32
CA ASN A 37 -28.10 -4.57 -16.50
C ASN A 37 -28.83 -3.28 -16.11
N VAL A 38 -28.81 -2.29 -16.99
CA VAL A 38 -29.47 -0.99 -16.75
C VAL A 38 -30.97 -1.15 -16.50
N ASP A 39 -31.59 -2.12 -17.18
CA ASP A 39 -33.02 -2.39 -17.10
C ASP A 39 -33.45 -3.32 -15.97
N ASP A 40 -32.49 -3.79 -15.14
CA ASP A 40 -32.79 -4.65 -13.98
C ASP A 40 -33.47 -3.82 -12.87
N PRO A 41 -34.71 -4.09 -12.50
CA PRO A 41 -35.43 -3.33 -11.47
C PRO A 41 -34.87 -3.59 -10.04
N ASN A 42 -34.10 -4.66 -9.84
CA ASN A 42 -33.57 -5.04 -8.53
C ASN A 42 -32.14 -4.57 -8.30
N ARG A 43 -31.54 -3.84 -9.25
CA ARG A 43 -30.19 -3.32 -9.11
C ARG A 43 -30.10 -2.16 -8.11
N LEU A 44 -28.90 -1.84 -7.67
CA LEU A 44 -28.65 -0.66 -6.86
C LEU A 44 -28.99 0.61 -7.65
N HIS A 45 -29.85 1.44 -7.08
CA HIS A 45 -30.20 2.77 -7.56
C HIS A 45 -29.85 3.81 -6.53
N TYR A 46 -29.29 4.93 -6.98
CA TYR A 46 -29.16 6.15 -6.21
C TYR A 46 -30.29 7.11 -6.58
N THR A 47 -30.47 8.16 -5.79
CA THR A 47 -31.54 9.14 -6.00
C THR A 47 -31.21 10.11 -7.12
N GLN A 48 -29.98 10.12 -7.62
CA GLN A 48 -29.39 11.11 -8.53
C GLN A 48 -29.31 12.52 -7.93
N GLN A 49 -29.47 12.61 -6.61
CA GLN A 49 -29.33 13.87 -5.85
C GLN A 49 -27.95 14.00 -5.18
N GLU A 50 -27.06 13.05 -5.40
CA GLU A 50 -25.73 12.94 -4.78
C GLU A 50 -24.67 13.78 -5.51
N TYR A 51 -25.09 14.91 -6.13
CA TYR A 51 -24.17 15.89 -6.73
C TYR A 51 -23.73 16.95 -5.73
N LEU A 52 -22.64 17.65 -6.06
CA LEU A 52 -22.13 18.74 -5.23
C LEU A 52 -23.08 19.95 -5.32
N LYS A 53 -23.96 20.06 -4.36
CA LYS A 53 -24.92 21.15 -4.25
C LYS A 53 -24.28 22.46 -3.83
N SER A 54 -24.82 23.59 -4.31
CA SER A 54 -24.48 24.90 -3.82
C SER A 54 -25.00 25.11 -2.39
N ARG A 55 -24.54 26.19 -1.74
CA ARG A 55 -25.05 26.55 -0.42
C ARG A 55 -26.55 26.83 -0.46
N GLU A 56 -27.01 27.54 -1.48
CA GLU A 56 -28.42 27.89 -1.68
C GLU A 56 -29.29 26.66 -1.83
N GLU A 57 -28.85 25.67 -2.61
CA GLU A 57 -29.56 24.39 -2.76
C GLU A 57 -29.60 23.60 -1.44
N MET A 58 -28.56 23.65 -0.65
CA MET A 58 -28.55 23.01 0.68
C MET A 58 -29.44 23.77 1.67
N GLU A 59 -29.50 25.10 1.61
CA GLU A 59 -30.40 25.93 2.42
C GLU A 59 -31.89 25.68 2.06
N GLU A 60 -32.19 25.44 0.78
CA GLU A 60 -33.53 25.04 0.37
C GLU A 60 -33.93 23.67 0.93
N LEU A 61 -33.01 22.71 0.96
CA LEU A 61 -33.28 21.36 1.47
C LEU A 61 -33.39 21.30 3.00
N PHE A 62 -32.63 22.11 3.71
CA PHE A 62 -32.51 22.07 5.18
C PHE A 62 -33.01 23.39 5.83
N GLY A 63 -33.82 24.19 5.15
CA GLY A 63 -34.31 25.48 5.61
C GLY A 63 -35.04 25.45 6.95
N ASP A 64 -35.68 24.33 7.30
CA ASP A 64 -36.33 24.11 8.59
C ASP A 64 -35.32 23.96 9.76
N HIS A 65 -34.04 23.69 9.44
CA HIS A 65 -32.96 23.44 10.38
C HIS A 65 -31.66 24.14 9.99
N PRO A 66 -31.62 25.48 9.89
CA PRO A 66 -30.43 26.20 9.40
C PRO A 66 -29.19 25.95 10.24
N GLU A 67 -29.35 25.63 11.52
CA GLU A 67 -28.25 25.31 12.43
C GLU A 67 -27.40 24.11 11.99
N VAL A 68 -27.99 23.14 11.23
CA VAL A 68 -27.23 21.97 10.78
C VAL A 68 -26.25 22.30 9.64
N LEU A 69 -26.49 23.39 8.92
CA LEU A 69 -25.57 23.92 7.91
C LEU A 69 -24.44 24.72 8.59
N ASP A 70 -24.79 25.58 9.55
CA ASP A 70 -23.80 26.39 10.28
C ASP A 70 -22.84 25.51 11.09
N ASN A 71 -23.32 24.41 11.67
CA ASN A 71 -22.49 23.44 12.38
C ASN A 71 -21.39 22.81 11.50
N THR A 72 -21.56 22.78 10.18
CA THR A 72 -20.50 22.31 9.26
C THR A 72 -19.28 23.23 9.32
N LEU A 73 -19.49 24.54 9.41
CA LEU A 73 -18.43 25.53 9.56
C LEU A 73 -17.73 25.41 10.92
N GLU A 74 -18.50 25.09 11.98
CA GLU A 74 -17.91 24.82 13.29
C GLU A 74 -16.99 23.60 13.24
N VAL A 75 -17.39 22.51 12.56
CA VAL A 75 -16.52 21.34 12.39
C VAL A 75 -15.26 21.70 11.60
N ALA A 76 -15.41 22.45 10.51
CA ALA A 76 -14.27 22.90 9.69
C ALA A 76 -13.31 23.79 10.50
N SER A 77 -13.82 24.65 11.39
CA SER A 77 -13.00 25.55 12.22
C SER A 77 -12.14 24.84 13.26
N LYS A 78 -12.45 23.59 13.59
CA LYS A 78 -11.65 22.74 14.50
C LYS A 78 -10.41 22.16 13.84
N VAL A 79 -10.31 22.23 12.50
CA VAL A 79 -9.17 21.71 11.75
C VAL A 79 -8.08 22.78 11.71
N GLU A 80 -6.95 22.48 12.31
CA GLU A 80 -5.75 23.31 12.20
C GLU A 80 -4.98 22.93 10.93
N ALA A 81 -4.33 23.93 10.31
CA ALA A 81 -3.51 23.66 9.12
C ALA A 81 -2.29 22.80 9.50
N TYR A 82 -2.19 21.62 8.90
CA TYR A 82 -1.06 20.71 9.10
C TYR A 82 -0.68 20.01 7.80
N LYS A 83 0.53 19.45 7.78
CA LYS A 83 1.01 18.64 6.66
C LYS A 83 0.94 17.18 7.05
N ILE A 84 0.30 16.37 6.21
CA ILE A 84 0.24 14.92 6.36
C ILE A 84 1.53 14.28 5.85
N GLU A 85 2.15 14.89 4.85
CA GLU A 85 3.40 14.41 4.26
C GLU A 85 4.54 14.44 5.27
N ARG A 86 5.18 13.30 5.45
CA ARG A 86 6.41 13.13 6.22
C ARG A 86 7.30 12.10 5.51
N ALA A 87 8.60 12.13 5.81
CA ALA A 87 9.51 11.11 5.30
C ALA A 87 9.02 9.71 5.72
N PRO A 88 9.08 8.71 4.82
CA PRO A 88 8.75 7.34 5.16
C PRO A 88 9.57 6.86 6.35
N VAL A 89 8.91 6.25 7.33
CA VAL A 89 9.56 5.60 8.47
C VAL A 89 9.52 4.10 8.21
N LEU A 90 10.64 3.54 7.80
CA LEU A 90 10.78 2.10 7.61
C LEU A 90 11.50 1.52 8.84
N PRO A 91 10.97 0.45 9.45
CA PRO A 91 11.68 -0.25 10.51
C PRO A 91 12.96 -0.89 9.95
N LYS A 92 13.99 -1.00 10.79
CA LYS A 92 15.23 -1.69 10.44
C LYS A 92 15.13 -3.16 10.80
N TYR A 93 15.59 -4.02 9.90
CA TYR A 93 15.73 -5.44 10.17
C TYR A 93 16.96 -5.71 11.02
N LYS A 94 16.85 -6.62 12.00
CA LYS A 94 17.99 -7.04 12.81
C LYS A 94 18.67 -8.23 12.13
N ILE A 95 19.79 -7.95 11.47
CA ILE A 95 20.58 -8.96 10.78
C ILE A 95 21.29 -9.88 11.78
N ASP A 96 21.44 -11.16 11.39
CA ASP A 96 22.15 -12.16 12.17
C ASP A 96 23.60 -11.71 12.45
N PRO A 97 24.06 -11.75 13.72
CA PRO A 97 25.43 -11.40 14.07
C PRO A 97 26.51 -12.26 13.37
N GLU A 98 26.20 -13.53 13.06
CA GLU A 98 27.12 -14.42 12.34
C GLU A 98 27.35 -13.92 10.91
N PHE A 99 26.28 -13.47 10.22
CA PHE A 99 26.42 -12.85 8.90
C PHE A 99 27.22 -11.55 8.96
N LEU A 100 26.99 -10.72 9.97
CA LEU A 100 27.70 -9.46 10.16
C LEU A 100 29.20 -9.65 10.45
N ALA A 101 29.61 -10.77 11.03
CA ALA A 101 31.02 -11.09 11.25
C ALA A 101 31.83 -11.27 9.93
N GLY A 102 31.12 -11.64 8.83
CA GLY A 102 31.72 -11.80 7.50
C GLY A 102 31.29 -10.71 6.50
N ILE A 103 30.79 -9.58 6.96
CA ILE A 103 30.09 -8.58 6.12
C ILE A 103 30.94 -8.04 4.97
N ASP A 104 32.23 -7.81 5.17
CA ASP A 104 33.12 -7.22 4.16
C ASP A 104 33.17 -8.07 2.87
N ALA A 105 33.20 -9.40 3.01
CA ALA A 105 33.18 -10.33 1.89
C ALA A 105 31.83 -10.27 1.14
N HIS A 106 30.73 -10.12 1.86
CA HIS A 106 29.39 -9.99 1.28
C HIS A 106 29.22 -8.63 0.59
N LEU A 107 29.74 -7.56 1.16
CA LEU A 107 29.70 -6.22 0.54
C LEU A 107 30.48 -6.21 -0.78
N GLU A 108 31.62 -6.86 -0.87
CA GLU A 108 32.38 -6.97 -2.12
C GLU A 108 31.65 -7.88 -3.13
N LYS A 109 31.13 -9.03 -2.68
CA LYS A 109 30.39 -9.97 -3.53
C LYS A 109 29.18 -9.34 -4.22
N TYR A 110 28.43 -8.49 -3.49
CA TYR A 110 27.19 -7.87 -3.98
C TYR A 110 27.33 -6.39 -4.33
N LYS A 111 28.55 -5.96 -4.61
CA LYS A 111 28.90 -4.55 -4.83
C LYS A 111 28.01 -3.84 -5.85
N GLU A 112 27.70 -4.46 -7.00
CA GLU A 112 26.86 -3.84 -8.02
C GLU A 112 25.44 -3.52 -7.54
N VAL A 113 24.84 -4.41 -6.75
CA VAL A 113 23.52 -4.20 -6.16
C VAL A 113 23.56 -3.11 -5.09
N ILE A 114 24.64 -3.11 -4.29
CA ILE A 114 24.86 -2.12 -3.24
C ILE A 114 25.08 -0.73 -3.86
N ASP A 115 25.90 -0.64 -4.90
CA ASP A 115 26.17 0.62 -5.60
C ASP A 115 24.92 1.22 -6.25
N ALA A 116 23.99 0.37 -6.73
CA ALA A 116 22.69 0.82 -7.21
C ALA A 116 21.85 1.49 -6.11
N GLY A 117 22.08 1.13 -4.85
CA GLY A 117 21.42 1.70 -3.67
C GLY A 117 22.12 2.90 -3.05
N ARG A 118 23.26 3.34 -3.60
CA ARG A 118 24.00 4.51 -3.08
C ARG A 118 23.29 5.80 -3.42
N VAL A 119 22.58 6.33 -2.43
CA VAL A 119 21.93 7.64 -2.44
C VAL A 119 22.28 8.37 -1.15
N ASP A 120 22.26 9.69 -1.19
CA ASP A 120 22.55 10.52 -0.02
C ASP A 120 21.66 10.14 1.19
N GLY A 121 22.31 10.07 2.37
CA GLY A 121 21.65 9.73 3.64
C GLY A 121 21.55 8.23 3.97
N ARG A 122 22.00 7.33 3.08
CA ARG A 122 22.09 5.89 3.37
C ARG A 122 23.44 5.52 3.95
N GLY A 123 23.43 4.85 5.10
CA GLY A 123 24.63 4.45 5.84
C GLY A 123 24.95 2.95 5.77
N PRO A 124 25.98 2.51 6.51
CA PRO A 124 26.44 1.12 6.52
C PRO A 124 25.34 0.10 6.81
N ASP A 125 24.45 0.38 7.77
CA ASP A 125 23.33 -0.51 8.13
C ASP A 125 22.47 -0.86 6.92
N PHE A 126 22.18 0.14 6.08
CA PHE A 126 21.41 -0.07 4.85
C PHE A 126 22.13 -1.01 3.88
N PHE A 127 23.43 -0.82 3.69
CA PHE A 127 24.21 -1.67 2.78
C PHE A 127 24.37 -3.10 3.32
N ASN A 128 24.44 -3.26 4.64
CA ASN A 128 24.39 -4.57 5.28
C ASN A 128 23.06 -5.29 5.02
N SER A 129 21.93 -4.56 5.09
CA SER A 129 20.61 -5.11 4.76
C SER A 129 20.50 -5.50 3.29
N VAL A 130 21.07 -4.71 2.38
CA VAL A 130 21.14 -5.07 0.95
C VAL A 130 21.94 -6.35 0.75
N ALA A 131 23.13 -6.45 1.33
CA ALA A 131 23.99 -7.63 1.23
C ALA A 131 23.30 -8.89 1.77
N TYR A 132 22.62 -8.75 2.92
CA TYR A 132 21.88 -9.86 3.53
C TYR A 132 20.68 -10.29 2.67
N LEU A 133 19.94 -9.34 2.12
CA LEU A 133 18.86 -9.63 1.18
C LEU A 133 19.36 -10.39 -0.05
N CYS A 134 20.47 -9.96 -0.64
CA CYS A 134 21.11 -10.64 -1.76
C CYS A 134 21.47 -12.10 -1.39
N GLN A 135 22.14 -12.31 -0.26
CA GLN A 135 22.52 -13.65 0.20
C GLN A 135 21.30 -14.57 0.33
N LEU A 136 20.25 -14.14 1.04
CA LEU A 136 19.03 -14.94 1.23
C LEU A 136 18.29 -15.20 -0.10
N THR A 137 18.33 -14.23 -1.01
CA THR A 137 17.71 -14.38 -2.34
C THR A 137 18.43 -15.43 -3.17
N TYR A 138 19.76 -15.41 -3.25
CA TYR A 138 20.53 -16.38 -4.00
C TYR A 138 20.46 -17.79 -3.38
N GLU A 139 20.50 -17.90 -2.06
CA GLU A 139 20.22 -19.17 -1.37
C GLU A 139 18.84 -19.72 -1.70
N GLY A 140 17.85 -18.84 -1.74
CA GLY A 140 16.51 -19.21 -2.15
C GLY A 140 16.41 -19.58 -3.61
N ALA A 141 17.11 -18.88 -4.49
CA ALA A 141 17.18 -19.20 -5.92
C ALA A 141 17.76 -20.60 -6.15
N HIS A 142 18.86 -20.95 -5.50
CA HIS A 142 19.43 -22.29 -5.59
C HIS A 142 18.49 -23.38 -5.04
N ARG A 143 17.73 -23.10 -3.98
CA ARG A 143 16.69 -24.04 -3.50
C ARG A 143 15.54 -24.23 -4.48
N ARG A 144 15.18 -23.20 -5.25
CA ARG A 144 14.02 -23.20 -6.17
C ARG A 144 14.38 -23.70 -7.58
N TYR A 145 15.54 -23.32 -8.09
CA TYR A 145 15.94 -23.54 -9.48
C TYR A 145 17.07 -24.59 -9.63
N GLY A 146 17.74 -24.96 -8.53
CA GLY A 146 18.87 -25.88 -8.53
C GLY A 146 20.23 -25.19 -8.36
N GLU A 147 21.30 -26.00 -8.33
CA GLU A 147 22.65 -25.51 -8.03
C GLU A 147 23.20 -24.50 -9.05
N THR A 148 22.78 -24.62 -10.32
CA THR A 148 23.23 -23.74 -11.40
C THR A 148 22.06 -22.90 -11.90
N LEU A 149 22.17 -21.59 -11.79
CA LEU A 149 21.22 -20.66 -12.38
C LEU A 149 21.62 -20.39 -13.85
N ASN A 150 20.63 -20.18 -14.71
CA ASN A 150 20.90 -19.74 -16.08
C ASN A 150 20.98 -18.20 -16.14
N GLU A 151 21.50 -17.68 -17.24
CA GLU A 151 21.71 -16.23 -17.45
C GLU A 151 20.43 -15.38 -17.29
N GLU A 152 19.28 -15.89 -17.74
CA GLU A 152 17.99 -15.22 -17.60
C GLU A 152 17.57 -15.09 -16.13
N GLN A 153 17.73 -16.16 -15.35
CA GLN A 153 17.42 -16.18 -13.92
C GLN A 153 18.33 -15.22 -13.14
N GLU A 154 19.64 -15.28 -13.37
CA GLU A 154 20.60 -14.38 -12.71
C GLU A 154 20.33 -12.93 -13.06
N SER A 155 20.17 -12.62 -14.35
CA SER A 155 19.89 -11.25 -14.82
C SER A 155 18.59 -10.69 -14.22
N ARG A 156 17.55 -11.52 -14.11
CA ARG A 156 16.26 -11.10 -13.51
C ARG A 156 16.38 -10.88 -12.01
N ILE A 157 17.06 -11.75 -11.29
CA ILE A 157 17.32 -11.59 -9.85
C ILE A 157 18.10 -10.29 -9.59
N ASP A 158 19.19 -10.07 -10.32
CA ASP A 158 20.02 -8.88 -10.18
C ASP A 158 19.26 -7.60 -10.50
N PHE A 159 18.45 -7.60 -11.55
CA PHE A 159 17.60 -6.46 -11.88
C PHE A 159 16.65 -6.10 -10.75
N GLU A 160 15.96 -7.08 -10.17
CA GLU A 160 15.03 -6.83 -9.08
C GLU A 160 15.74 -6.40 -7.80
N LEU A 161 16.86 -7.03 -7.44
CA LEU A 161 17.66 -6.64 -6.29
C LEU A 161 18.21 -5.22 -6.42
N LYS A 162 18.74 -4.83 -7.58
CA LYS A 162 19.17 -3.46 -7.87
C LYS A 162 18.02 -2.46 -7.74
N THR A 163 16.83 -2.83 -8.20
CA THR A 163 15.62 -2.00 -8.07
C THR A 163 15.20 -1.83 -6.62
N ILE A 164 15.14 -2.92 -5.84
CA ILE A 164 14.79 -2.90 -4.40
C ILE A 164 15.82 -2.05 -3.62
N SER A 165 17.11 -2.23 -3.91
CA SER A 165 18.18 -1.45 -3.32
C SER A 165 18.05 0.04 -3.65
N LYS A 166 17.85 0.38 -4.92
CA LYS A 166 17.66 1.77 -5.38
C LYS A 166 16.46 2.44 -4.72
N MET A 167 15.34 1.72 -4.60
CA MET A 167 14.10 2.23 -4.00
C MET A 167 14.14 2.31 -2.47
N GLY A 168 15.10 1.65 -1.81
CA GLY A 168 15.29 1.75 -0.35
C GLY A 168 14.48 0.77 0.47
N PHE A 169 14.08 -0.39 -0.08
CA PHE A 169 13.21 -1.35 0.58
C PHE A 169 13.85 -2.69 1.00
N PRO A 170 15.18 -2.85 1.20
CA PRO A 170 15.74 -4.14 1.58
C PRO A 170 15.19 -4.63 2.92
N ASP A 171 15.13 -3.76 3.94
CA ASP A 171 14.58 -4.13 5.25
C ASP A 171 13.12 -4.57 5.19
N TYR A 172 12.32 -3.96 4.31
CA TYR A 172 10.92 -4.36 4.13
C TYR A 172 10.81 -5.81 3.65
N PHE A 173 11.59 -6.20 2.66
CA PHE A 173 11.63 -7.58 2.16
C PHE A 173 12.10 -8.56 3.24
N LEU A 174 13.15 -8.21 3.99
CA LEU A 174 13.68 -9.03 5.08
C LEU A 174 12.64 -9.23 6.19
N ILE A 175 11.94 -8.17 6.61
CA ILE A 175 10.89 -8.25 7.64
C ILE A 175 9.72 -9.11 7.17
N VAL A 176 9.27 -8.92 5.92
CA VAL A 176 8.17 -9.73 5.36
C VAL A 176 8.55 -11.20 5.29
N GLN A 177 9.75 -11.51 4.84
CA GLN A 177 10.29 -12.86 4.80
C GLN A 177 10.34 -13.48 6.19
N ASP A 178 10.85 -12.75 7.19
CA ASP A 178 11.02 -13.24 8.55
C ASP A 178 9.68 -13.62 9.19
N TYR A 179 8.67 -12.75 9.18
CA TYR A 179 7.39 -13.09 9.79
C TYR A 179 6.63 -14.21 9.05
N ILE A 180 6.78 -14.33 7.71
CA ILE A 180 6.22 -15.44 6.94
C ILE A 180 6.89 -16.76 7.34
N MET A 181 8.22 -16.77 7.43
CA MET A 181 8.96 -17.96 7.83
C MET A 181 8.69 -18.34 9.30
N ALA A 182 8.56 -17.36 10.18
CA ALA A 182 8.16 -17.59 11.56
C ALA A 182 6.75 -18.22 11.65
N SER A 183 5.79 -17.70 10.89
CA SER A 183 4.43 -18.25 10.83
C SER A 183 4.42 -19.72 10.37
N ARG A 184 5.19 -20.03 9.31
CA ARG A 184 5.32 -21.41 8.82
C ARG A 184 5.97 -22.34 9.85
N LYS A 185 7.02 -21.86 10.55
CA LYS A 185 7.67 -22.63 11.64
C LYS A 185 6.71 -22.94 12.80
N MET A 186 5.75 -22.05 13.09
CA MET A 186 4.71 -22.26 14.08
C MET A 186 3.56 -23.16 13.58
N GLY A 187 3.62 -23.66 12.34
CA GLY A 187 2.61 -24.56 11.76
C GLY A 187 1.40 -23.84 11.15
N TYR A 188 1.45 -22.51 10.98
CA TYR A 188 0.37 -21.78 10.34
C TYR A 188 0.49 -21.83 8.82
N LEU A 189 -0.65 -21.95 8.14
CA LEU A 189 -0.72 -21.85 6.70
C LEU A 189 -0.57 -20.39 6.27
N VAL A 190 0.32 -20.16 5.32
CA VAL A 190 0.52 -18.86 4.69
C VAL A 190 0.10 -18.95 3.24
N GLY A 191 -0.76 -18.03 2.79
CA GLY A 191 -1.22 -17.96 1.41
C GLY A 191 -0.07 -17.72 0.41
N PRO A 192 -0.30 -17.98 -0.89
CA PRO A 192 0.74 -17.93 -1.94
C PRO A 192 1.19 -16.51 -2.30
N GLY A 193 0.58 -15.50 -1.70
CA GLY A 193 0.78 -14.10 -2.06
C GLY A 193 -0.40 -13.52 -2.85
N ARG A 194 -0.40 -12.21 -3.05
CA ARG A 194 -1.44 -11.49 -3.79
C ARG A 194 -0.86 -10.26 -4.51
N GLY A 195 -1.60 -9.77 -5.49
CA GLY A 195 -1.24 -8.56 -6.24
C GLY A 195 0.02 -8.78 -7.09
N SER A 196 0.70 -7.70 -7.43
CA SER A 196 1.88 -7.69 -8.30
C SER A 196 3.11 -8.38 -7.67
N ALA A 197 3.14 -8.54 -6.35
CA ALA A 197 4.26 -9.22 -5.66
C ALA A 197 4.42 -10.68 -6.09
N ALA A 198 3.35 -11.32 -6.59
CA ALA A 198 3.41 -12.68 -7.15
C ALA A 198 4.32 -12.78 -8.39
N GLY A 199 4.58 -11.67 -9.09
CA GLY A 199 5.49 -11.63 -10.24
C GLY A 199 6.95 -11.34 -9.89
N SER A 200 7.30 -11.15 -8.61
CA SER A 200 8.68 -10.88 -8.17
C SER A 200 9.48 -12.16 -7.97
N VAL A 201 10.58 -12.31 -8.70
CA VAL A 201 11.49 -13.44 -8.51
C VAL A 201 12.20 -13.39 -7.15
N VAL A 202 12.52 -12.20 -6.66
CA VAL A 202 13.11 -12.01 -5.32
C VAL A 202 12.12 -12.49 -4.25
N ALA A 203 10.86 -12.07 -4.31
CA ALA A 203 9.83 -12.53 -3.37
C ALA A 203 9.63 -14.06 -3.42
N TYR A 204 9.69 -14.64 -4.61
CA TYR A 204 9.62 -16.09 -4.80
C TYR A 204 10.83 -16.83 -4.19
N CYS A 205 12.05 -16.35 -4.44
CA CYS A 205 13.27 -16.93 -3.87
C CYS A 205 13.30 -16.84 -2.34
N LEU A 206 12.83 -15.73 -1.78
CA LEU A 206 12.73 -15.54 -0.33
C LEU A 206 11.62 -16.40 0.32
N GLY A 207 10.76 -17.04 -0.47
CA GLY A 207 9.62 -17.79 0.03
C GLY A 207 8.47 -16.91 0.54
N ILE A 208 8.43 -15.63 0.15
CA ILE A 208 7.32 -14.72 0.41
C ILE A 208 6.11 -15.13 -0.43
N THR A 209 6.34 -15.48 -1.69
CA THR A 209 5.34 -15.99 -2.63
C THR A 209 5.64 -17.43 -3.05
N ASN A 210 4.62 -18.12 -3.59
CA ASN A 210 4.72 -19.49 -4.09
C ASN A 210 4.45 -19.53 -5.60
#